data_58fe2773909d4957dceac99b8f0add86
#
_entry.id   58fe2773909d4957dceac99b8f0add86
#
_cell.length_a   1.000
_cell.length_b   1.000
_cell.length_c   1.000
_cell.angle_alpha   90.00
_cell.angle_beta   90.00
_cell.angle_gamma   90.00
#
_symmetry.space_group_name_H-M   'P 1'
#
loop_
_entity.id
_entity.type
_entity.pdbx_description
1 polymer ?
#
loop_
_entity_poly.entity_id
_entity_poly.type
_entity_poly.pdbx_seq_one_letter_code
_entity_poly.pdbx_strand_id
1 'polypeptide(L)'
;MLKYSSPNLDIVSLLSGNPSADKWQRIGAKRRSGVVVPLFSVYSKKSVGIGEFDDIKLIVDWLELTGNSIVQFLPFNKLGATXCPYDSISSFALEPAYISLRLIPGAEKRTXKDRIKELNKKFPLGIYPLDYRIERQKVMLLWDIYMEGSDRDSAEFKRFIQENSYWLSDFALFSTLKDYHAGRPWYEWQDNYKNRDKASLEAFSKEHEREIAFRMWMQWHLYKQFLDSRNYAQRKNILLKGDLPILVSLDSADVWSHPEFFKLGFATGAPADMYCAKGQRWGMPPYNWEKIKEDGYTYLKEKLKYAQNFYDILRIDHVVGLFRIWSIPYNEPLENQGLNGFFDPRDENKWQDQGKELLSVMLNSTDMLLCAEDLGMIPKSCTITLKELGIPGNDVQRWVKDWKKKHDFLEPSEYRLLSVAMLSTHDTTNWAAWWENEAGTVDEGLFIRRCRERGINYSQVKDKLFDANKSRHNRLRWLEEVSSVSDLIHILGKRKEELLDFIEMYENSYGEKEKLWRRLKIDGPMQEKANADIISRAFRLTLESNSVFCIELIIDLLILGGILKADPYDYRINTPGTINDKNWRFVMPIALEDLIRHPVTKIIRSLVVSSSRI
;
A
#
# COMPACT_ATOMS: atom_id res chain seq x y z
N MET A 1 -9.68 42.90 -1.58
CA MET A 1 -10.16 41.90 -2.54
C MET A 1 -8.97 41.31 -3.27
N LEU A 2 -8.41 40.22 -2.79
CA LEU A 2 -7.37 39.49 -3.50
C LEU A 2 -8.05 38.67 -4.61
N LYS A 3 -7.76 39.01 -5.84
CA LYS A 3 -8.23 38.24 -7.01
C LYS A 3 -7.54 36.89 -6.96
N TYR A 4 -8.29 35.85 -6.59
CA TYR A 4 -7.83 34.48 -6.79
C TYR A 4 -7.82 34.23 -8.30
N SER A 5 -6.66 34.24 -8.91
CA SER A 5 -6.47 33.70 -10.26
C SER A 5 -6.93 32.25 -10.23
N SER A 6 -7.68 31.81 -11.24
CA SER A 6 -8.22 30.47 -11.27
C SER A 6 -7.10 29.44 -11.12
N PRO A 7 -7.15 28.55 -10.11
CA PRO A 7 -6.03 27.65 -9.79
C PRO A 7 -5.71 26.61 -10.89
N ASN A 8 -6.60 26.46 -11.87
CA ASN A 8 -6.48 25.38 -12.87
C ASN A 8 -5.56 25.71 -14.05
N LEU A 9 -5.40 27.00 -14.39
CA LEU A 9 -4.55 27.39 -15.52
C LEU A 9 -3.06 27.16 -15.24
N ASP A 10 -2.64 27.40 -14.01
CA ASP A 10 -1.24 27.21 -13.62
C ASP A 10 -0.86 25.72 -13.55
N ILE A 11 -1.80 24.87 -13.09
CA ILE A 11 -1.58 23.43 -13.03
C ILE A 11 -1.40 22.84 -14.43
N VAL A 12 -2.28 23.19 -15.37
CA VAL A 12 -2.20 22.73 -16.76
C VAL A 12 -0.84 23.12 -17.37
N SER A 13 -0.42 24.37 -17.16
CA SER A 13 0.87 24.85 -17.66
C SER A 13 2.06 24.08 -17.07
N LEU A 14 2.03 23.86 -15.76
CA LEU A 14 3.11 23.14 -15.06
C LEU A 14 3.20 21.66 -15.45
N LEU A 15 2.06 21.03 -15.71
CA LEU A 15 2.00 19.60 -16.03
C LEU A 15 2.11 19.30 -17.52
N SER A 16 2.00 20.31 -18.39
CA SER A 16 2.04 20.14 -19.85
C SER A 16 3.45 20.04 -20.43
N GLY A 17 4.46 20.39 -19.66
CA GLY A 17 5.85 20.47 -20.15
C GLY A 17 6.76 19.34 -19.77
N ASN A 18 6.23 18.17 -19.36
CA ASN A 18 7.04 17.05 -18.89
C ASN A 18 6.68 15.75 -19.59
N PRO A 19 7.49 14.67 -19.42
CA PRO A 19 7.23 13.41 -20.11
C PRO A 19 5.90 12.73 -19.75
N SER A 20 5.24 13.11 -18.66
CA SER A 20 3.92 12.58 -18.26
C SER A 20 2.75 13.44 -18.77
N ALA A 21 3.01 14.47 -19.58
CA ALA A 21 2.00 15.46 -19.99
C ALA A 21 0.75 14.83 -20.63
N ASP A 22 0.93 13.84 -21.50
CA ASP A 22 -0.18 13.13 -22.14
C ASP A 22 -1.05 12.38 -21.14
N LYS A 23 -0.44 11.79 -20.11
CA LYS A 23 -1.16 11.07 -19.04
C LYS A 23 -1.94 12.06 -18.18
N TRP A 24 -1.33 13.21 -17.83
CA TRP A 24 -2.02 14.26 -17.10
C TRP A 24 -3.22 14.79 -17.89
N GLN A 25 -3.04 15.01 -19.18
CA GLN A 25 -4.13 15.47 -20.05
C GLN A 25 -5.27 14.44 -20.10
N ARG A 26 -4.93 13.14 -20.19
CA ARG A 26 -5.91 12.06 -20.26
C ARG A 26 -6.84 12.01 -19.06
N ILE A 27 -6.30 12.19 -17.85
CA ILE A 27 -7.12 12.15 -16.62
C ILE A 27 -7.73 13.51 -16.27
N GLY A 28 -7.33 14.58 -16.95
CA GLY A 28 -7.69 15.94 -16.61
C GLY A 28 -6.76 16.51 -15.54
N ALA A 29 -5.82 17.37 -15.94
CA ALA A 29 -4.81 17.97 -15.06
C ALA A 29 -5.47 18.99 -14.11
N LYS A 30 -6.01 18.52 -12.99
CA LYS A 30 -6.66 19.34 -11.98
C LYS A 30 -6.45 18.75 -10.59
N ARG A 31 -6.71 19.55 -9.57
CA ARG A 31 -6.64 19.13 -8.17
C ARG A 31 -7.82 18.20 -7.88
N ARG A 32 -7.52 17.06 -7.24
CA ARG A 32 -8.54 16.05 -6.91
C ARG A 32 -8.36 15.55 -5.50
N SER A 33 -9.46 15.03 -4.93
CA SER A 33 -9.40 14.28 -3.68
C SER A 33 -9.86 12.84 -3.91
N GLY A 34 -9.50 11.97 -2.97
CA GLY A 34 -9.84 10.56 -3.04
C GLY A 34 -9.69 9.84 -1.72
N VAL A 35 -9.93 8.53 -1.77
CA VAL A 35 -9.85 7.67 -0.57
C VAL A 35 -9.08 6.40 -0.92
N VAL A 36 -8.18 5.98 -0.02
CA VAL A 36 -7.54 4.66 -0.06
C VAL A 36 -8.50 3.68 0.61
N VAL A 37 -8.98 2.69 -0.15
CA VAL A 37 -9.93 1.70 0.32
C VAL A 37 -9.36 0.30 0.08
N PRO A 38 -8.74 -0.35 1.09
CA PRO A 38 -8.40 -1.77 0.91
C PRO A 38 -9.70 -2.56 0.72
N LEU A 39 -9.82 -3.27 -0.40
CA LEU A 39 -11.07 -3.97 -0.72
C LEU A 39 -11.44 -5.01 0.34
N PHE A 40 -10.44 -5.65 0.93
CA PHE A 40 -10.67 -6.62 2.01
C PHE A 40 -11.25 -5.97 3.28
N SER A 41 -11.15 -4.65 3.41
CA SER A 41 -11.60 -3.92 4.60
C SER A 41 -13.07 -3.49 4.53
N VAL A 42 -13.68 -3.58 3.37
CA VAL A 42 -15.06 -3.12 3.13
C VAL A 42 -15.91 -4.28 2.58
N TYR A 43 -17.22 -4.10 2.57
CA TYR A 43 -18.14 -5.13 2.05
C TYR A 43 -19.52 -4.52 1.84
N SER A 44 -20.30 -5.13 0.93
CA SER A 44 -21.74 -4.85 0.80
C SER A 44 -22.54 -5.93 1.53
N LYS A 45 -23.83 -5.71 1.66
CA LYS A 45 -24.74 -6.72 2.24
C LYS A 45 -24.85 -7.98 1.36
N LYS A 46 -24.30 -7.92 0.14
CA LYS A 46 -24.31 -9.05 -0.82
C LYS A 46 -22.98 -9.79 -0.88
N SER A 47 -21.92 -9.26 -0.26
CA SER A 47 -20.59 -9.88 -0.24
C SER A 47 -20.60 -11.22 0.48
N VAL A 48 -19.64 -12.08 0.18
CA VAL A 48 -19.49 -13.39 0.84
C VAL A 48 -18.15 -13.41 1.56
N GLY A 49 -18.20 -13.13 2.86
CA GLY A 49 -17.05 -13.23 3.78
C GLY A 49 -15.98 -12.14 3.68
N ILE A 50 -15.92 -11.40 2.57
CA ILE A 50 -14.87 -10.40 2.29
C ILE A 50 -15.41 -9.47 1.19
N GLY A 51 -14.84 -8.27 1.07
CA GLY A 51 -15.16 -7.38 -0.04
C GLY A 51 -14.89 -8.02 -1.41
N GLU A 52 -15.71 -7.69 -2.39
CA GLU A 52 -15.68 -8.30 -3.71
C GLU A 52 -15.53 -7.24 -4.81
N PHE A 53 -15.07 -7.63 -6.00
CA PHE A 53 -14.90 -6.68 -7.11
C PHE A 53 -16.19 -5.93 -7.44
N ASP A 54 -17.36 -6.58 -7.30
CA ASP A 54 -18.65 -5.91 -7.54
C ASP A 54 -18.93 -4.80 -6.50
N ASP A 55 -18.35 -4.90 -5.30
CA ASP A 55 -18.51 -3.89 -4.25
C ASP A 55 -17.85 -2.56 -4.62
N ILE A 56 -16.90 -2.57 -5.56
CA ILE A 56 -16.26 -1.35 -6.06
C ILE A 56 -17.32 -0.37 -6.57
N LYS A 57 -18.43 -0.85 -7.12
CA LYS A 57 -19.53 0.01 -7.59
C LYS A 57 -20.12 0.83 -6.44
N LEU A 58 -20.31 0.23 -5.28
CA LEU A 58 -20.80 0.96 -4.10
C LEU A 58 -19.75 1.93 -3.54
N ILE A 59 -18.48 1.55 -3.61
CA ILE A 59 -17.38 2.47 -3.24
C ILE A 59 -17.44 3.69 -4.18
N VAL A 60 -17.60 3.48 -5.46
CA VAL A 60 -17.72 4.56 -6.48
C VAL A 60 -18.92 5.46 -6.15
N ASP A 61 -20.08 4.88 -5.83
CA ASP A 61 -21.27 5.65 -5.45
C ASP A 61 -20.99 6.52 -4.20
N TRP A 62 -20.31 5.95 -3.20
CA TRP A 62 -19.95 6.67 -1.99
C TRP A 62 -18.99 7.82 -2.29
N LEU A 63 -17.97 7.59 -3.16
CA LEU A 63 -17.04 8.65 -3.54
C LEU A 63 -17.77 9.79 -4.27
N GLU A 64 -18.64 9.45 -5.20
CA GLU A 64 -19.46 10.46 -5.91
C GLU A 64 -20.22 11.34 -4.91
N LEU A 65 -20.85 10.72 -3.91
CA LEU A 65 -21.61 11.43 -2.87
C LEU A 65 -20.72 12.31 -1.99
N THR A 66 -19.48 11.92 -1.74
CA THR A 66 -18.55 12.69 -0.90
C THR A 66 -17.79 13.76 -1.70
N GLY A 67 -17.94 13.80 -3.02
CA GLY A 67 -17.22 14.74 -3.87
C GLY A 67 -15.80 14.30 -4.23
N ASN A 68 -15.41 13.09 -3.84
CA ASN A 68 -14.12 12.52 -4.20
C ASN A 68 -14.15 11.96 -5.62
N SER A 69 -13.03 12.01 -6.33
CA SER A 69 -12.96 11.53 -7.71
C SER A 69 -11.86 10.49 -7.94
N ILE A 70 -11.17 10.05 -6.88
CA ILE A 70 -10.16 8.99 -6.98
C ILE A 70 -10.44 7.95 -5.88
N VAL A 71 -10.48 6.67 -6.25
CA VAL A 71 -10.35 5.58 -5.28
C VAL A 71 -8.99 4.91 -5.50
N GLN A 72 -8.23 4.77 -4.42
CA GLN A 72 -6.95 4.06 -4.45
C GLN A 72 -7.11 2.72 -3.75
N PHE A 73 -6.67 1.66 -4.40
CA PHE A 73 -6.68 0.30 -3.86
C PHE A 73 -5.26 -0.14 -3.51
N LEU A 74 -5.16 -1.08 -2.59
CA LEU A 74 -3.95 -1.86 -2.39
C LEU A 74 -3.88 -2.94 -3.48
N PRO A 75 -2.72 -3.59 -3.70
CA PRO A 75 -2.62 -4.57 -4.79
C PRO A 75 -3.66 -5.69 -4.68
N PHE A 76 -4.18 -6.12 -5.82
CA PHE A 76 -5.20 -7.18 -5.92
C PHE A 76 -4.63 -8.51 -6.37
N ASN A 77 -3.31 -8.64 -6.38
CA ASN A 77 -2.65 -9.84 -6.87
C ASN A 77 -2.85 -11.02 -5.92
N LYS A 78 -2.72 -12.24 -6.47
CA LYS A 78 -2.92 -13.48 -5.71
C LYS A 78 -1.99 -13.52 -4.50
N LEU A 79 -2.58 -13.59 -3.32
CA LEU A 79 -1.86 -13.55 -2.04
C LEU A 79 -1.04 -14.82 -1.81
N GLY A 80 0.10 -14.64 -1.17
CA GLY A 80 0.88 -15.73 -0.61
C GLY A 80 0.43 -16.10 0.81
N ALA A 81 1.29 -16.82 1.50
CA ALA A 81 0.99 -17.37 2.85
C ALA A 81 0.80 -16.29 3.92
N THR A 82 1.39 -15.12 3.71
CA THR A 82 1.36 -14.03 4.71
C THR A 82 0.13 -13.13 4.63
N UNK A 83 -0.69 -13.14 3.41
CA UNK A 83 -1.55 -12.41 3.24
C UNK A 83 -1.30 -11.20 2.93
N CYS A 84 -0.12 -10.81 2.76
CA CYS A 84 0.34 -9.45 2.44
C CYS A 84 0.16 -9.15 0.96
N PRO A 85 -0.57 -8.10 0.60
CA PRO A 85 -0.77 -7.76 -0.82
C PRO A 85 0.53 -7.47 -1.58
N TYR A 86 1.60 -7.09 -0.86
CA TYR A 86 2.88 -6.76 -1.46
C TYR A 86 3.84 -7.96 -1.57
N ASP A 87 3.40 -9.13 -1.07
CA ASP A 87 4.17 -10.38 -1.13
C ASP A 87 3.34 -11.42 -1.89
N SER A 88 2.98 -11.08 -3.13
CA SER A 88 2.10 -11.88 -3.97
C SER A 88 2.84 -13.02 -4.67
N ILE A 89 2.09 -14.06 -5.04
CA ILE A 89 2.65 -15.20 -5.80
C ILE A 89 2.52 -15.03 -7.31
N SER A 90 2.10 -13.84 -7.75
CA SER A 90 2.05 -13.47 -9.17
C SER A 90 1.95 -11.95 -9.30
N SER A 91 2.66 -11.37 -10.25
CA SER A 91 2.52 -9.95 -10.59
C SER A 91 1.29 -9.66 -11.47
N PHE A 92 0.54 -10.69 -11.86
CA PHE A 92 -0.59 -10.59 -12.79
C PHE A 92 -1.89 -11.11 -12.20
N ALA A 93 -1.88 -12.35 -11.72
CA ALA A 93 -3.09 -13.07 -11.28
C ALA A 93 -3.81 -12.32 -10.16
N LEU A 94 -5.13 -12.21 -10.29
CA LEU A 94 -6.00 -11.57 -9.30
C LEU A 94 -6.36 -12.55 -8.18
N GLU A 95 -6.56 -12.02 -6.97
CA GLU A 95 -6.87 -12.80 -5.76
C GLU A 95 -8.30 -13.36 -5.82
N PRO A 96 -8.47 -14.69 -5.79
CA PRO A 96 -9.82 -15.29 -5.88
C PRO A 96 -10.77 -14.91 -4.76
N ALA A 97 -10.29 -14.49 -3.60
CA ALA A 97 -11.17 -14.08 -2.51
C ALA A 97 -12.12 -12.94 -2.92
N TYR A 98 -11.69 -12.09 -3.88
CA TYR A 98 -12.47 -10.93 -4.31
C TYR A 98 -13.55 -11.25 -5.34
N ILE A 99 -13.70 -12.52 -5.74
CA ILE A 99 -14.74 -12.91 -6.72
C ILE A 99 -16.13 -12.84 -6.10
N SER A 100 -17.09 -12.29 -6.86
CA SER A 100 -18.52 -12.31 -6.49
C SER A 100 -19.15 -13.59 -7.03
N LEU A 101 -19.33 -14.56 -6.13
CA LEU A 101 -19.85 -15.87 -6.49
C LEU A 101 -21.21 -15.77 -7.21
N ARG A 102 -22.07 -14.86 -6.74
CA ARG A 102 -23.43 -14.69 -7.29
C ARG A 102 -23.45 -14.24 -8.75
N LEU A 103 -22.33 -13.75 -9.26
CA LEU A 103 -22.22 -13.29 -10.66
C LEU A 103 -21.65 -14.37 -11.59
N ILE A 104 -21.36 -15.55 -11.06
CA ILE A 104 -20.82 -16.66 -11.86
C ILE A 104 -22.00 -17.44 -12.46
N PRO A 105 -22.03 -17.67 -13.79
CA PRO A 105 -23.09 -18.50 -14.39
C PRO A 105 -23.15 -19.88 -13.71
N GLY A 106 -24.35 -20.28 -13.30
CA GLY A 106 -24.56 -21.51 -12.54
C GLY A 106 -24.71 -21.31 -11.03
N ALA A 107 -24.25 -20.15 -10.51
CA ALA A 107 -24.41 -19.85 -9.07
C ALA A 107 -25.88 -19.59 -8.68
N GLU A 108 -26.73 -19.33 -9.66
CA GLU A 108 -28.17 -19.12 -9.46
C GLU A 108 -28.92 -20.40 -9.09
N LYS A 109 -28.33 -21.57 -9.31
CA LYS A 109 -28.92 -22.85 -8.93
C LYS A 109 -29.13 -22.91 -7.40
N ARG A 110 -30.21 -23.56 -6.98
CA ARG A 110 -30.62 -23.66 -5.57
C ARG A 110 -29.46 -24.14 -4.69
N THR A 111 -28.81 -25.20 -5.14
CA THR A 111 -27.68 -25.78 -4.42
C THR A 111 -26.51 -24.81 -4.23
N UNK A 112 -26.10 -23.96 -5.08
CA UNK A 112 -25.23 -23.10 -5.05
C UNK A 112 -25.52 -22.13 -4.18
N LYS A 113 -26.78 -21.56 -4.25
CA LYS A 113 -27.29 -20.53 -3.33
C LYS A 113 -27.27 -20.95 -1.86
N ASP A 114 -27.66 -22.16 -1.58
CA ASP A 114 -27.66 -22.67 -0.21
C ASP A 114 -26.23 -22.79 0.36
N ARG A 115 -25.28 -23.19 -0.45
CA ARG A 115 -23.86 -23.21 -0.03
C ARG A 115 -23.32 -21.80 0.21
N ILE A 116 -23.70 -20.84 -0.62
CA ILE A 116 -23.31 -19.43 -0.40
C ILE A 116 -23.86 -18.94 0.95
N LYS A 117 -25.13 -19.30 1.28
CA LYS A 117 -25.70 -18.95 2.59
C LYS A 117 -24.91 -19.57 3.74
N GLU A 118 -24.43 -20.82 3.56
CA GLU A 118 -23.59 -21.48 4.57
C GLU A 118 -22.25 -20.77 4.73
N LEU A 119 -21.64 -20.32 3.61
CA LEU A 119 -20.41 -19.53 3.66
C LEU A 119 -20.64 -18.24 4.45
N ASN A 120 -21.76 -17.55 4.23
CA ASN A 120 -22.09 -16.32 4.97
C ASN A 120 -22.25 -16.56 6.47
N LYS A 121 -22.76 -17.72 6.87
CA LYS A 121 -22.83 -18.10 8.30
C LYS A 121 -21.46 -18.40 8.87
N LYS A 122 -20.62 -19.07 8.10
CA LYS A 122 -19.28 -19.48 8.54
C LYS A 122 -18.31 -18.29 8.57
N PHE A 123 -18.46 -17.35 7.65
CA PHE A 123 -17.61 -16.17 7.51
C PHE A 123 -18.48 -14.91 7.53
N PRO A 124 -18.99 -14.53 8.72
CA PRO A 124 -19.87 -13.37 8.82
C PRO A 124 -19.16 -12.07 8.49
N LEU A 125 -19.86 -11.17 7.80
CA LEU A 125 -19.34 -9.87 7.38
C LEU A 125 -19.16 -8.93 8.58
N GLY A 126 -18.22 -7.99 8.45
CA GLY A 126 -17.99 -6.97 9.47
C GLY A 126 -17.22 -7.44 10.69
N ILE A 127 -16.61 -8.60 10.63
CA ILE A 127 -15.83 -9.16 11.75
C ILE A 127 -14.34 -8.91 11.51
N TYR A 128 -13.69 -8.33 12.51
CA TYR A 128 -12.24 -8.07 12.53
C TYR A 128 -11.62 -8.95 13.63
N PRO A 129 -10.53 -9.66 13.34
CA PRO A 129 -9.77 -9.71 12.07
C PRO A 129 -10.43 -10.59 11.00
N LEU A 130 -10.21 -10.22 9.74
CA LEU A 130 -10.70 -10.94 8.56
C LEU A 130 -10.17 -12.38 8.51
N ASP A 131 -11.04 -13.31 8.14
CA ASP A 131 -10.69 -14.73 8.01
C ASP A 131 -10.48 -15.09 6.52
N TYR A 132 -9.21 -15.10 6.09
CA TYR A 132 -8.84 -15.41 4.71
C TYR A 132 -9.14 -16.86 4.28
N ARG A 133 -9.56 -17.74 5.20
CA ARG A 133 -9.98 -19.11 4.82
C ARG A 133 -11.19 -19.09 3.89
N ILE A 134 -11.90 -17.97 3.81
CA ILE A 134 -12.99 -17.75 2.84
C ILE A 134 -12.52 -17.98 1.40
N GLU A 135 -11.28 -17.57 1.06
CA GLU A 135 -10.72 -17.74 -0.29
C GLU A 135 -10.80 -19.21 -0.74
N ARG A 136 -10.28 -20.10 0.09
CA ARG A 136 -10.29 -21.55 -0.22
C ARG A 136 -11.71 -22.06 -0.39
N GLN A 137 -12.63 -21.62 0.46
CA GLN A 137 -14.04 -22.05 0.38
C GLN A 137 -14.71 -21.57 -0.92
N LYS A 138 -14.42 -20.33 -1.33
CA LYS A 138 -14.90 -19.81 -2.62
C LYS A 138 -14.34 -20.64 -3.79
N VAL A 139 -13.03 -20.94 -3.76
CA VAL A 139 -12.37 -21.71 -4.82
C VAL A 139 -12.99 -23.12 -4.93
N MET A 140 -13.28 -23.77 -3.79
CA MET A 140 -13.95 -25.10 -3.80
C MET A 140 -15.34 -25.02 -4.45
N LEU A 141 -16.12 -23.99 -4.12
CA LEU A 141 -17.44 -23.81 -4.72
C LEU A 141 -17.35 -23.50 -6.21
N LEU A 142 -16.35 -22.68 -6.59
CA LEU A 142 -16.09 -22.36 -8.00
C LEU A 142 -15.72 -23.59 -8.82
N TRP A 143 -14.97 -24.52 -8.21
CA TRP A 143 -14.60 -25.78 -8.86
C TRP A 143 -15.87 -26.58 -9.20
N ASP A 144 -16.80 -26.68 -8.27
CA ASP A 144 -18.05 -27.43 -8.49
C ASP A 144 -18.89 -26.76 -9.60
N ILE A 145 -18.96 -25.41 -9.58
CA ILE A 145 -19.68 -24.65 -10.62
C ILE A 145 -19.00 -24.88 -11.99
N TYR A 146 -17.68 -24.82 -12.04
CA TYR A 146 -16.89 -25.04 -13.26
C TYR A 146 -17.14 -26.42 -13.84
N MET A 147 -17.18 -27.45 -12.99
CA MET A 147 -17.41 -28.83 -13.45
C MET A 147 -18.79 -29.02 -14.08
N GLU A 148 -19.79 -28.25 -13.63
CA GLU A 148 -21.15 -28.29 -14.15
C GLU A 148 -21.42 -27.22 -15.23
N GLY A 149 -20.49 -26.27 -15.39
CA GLY A 149 -20.69 -25.06 -16.17
C GLY A 149 -20.64 -25.25 -17.68
N SER A 150 -21.28 -24.31 -18.38
CA SER A 150 -21.40 -24.30 -19.83
C SER A 150 -20.48 -23.23 -20.49
N ASP A 151 -19.94 -22.28 -19.72
CA ASP A 151 -19.17 -21.17 -20.29
C ASP A 151 -17.68 -21.46 -20.45
N ARG A 152 -17.23 -22.63 -19.96
CA ARG A 152 -15.81 -23.04 -20.05
C ARG A 152 -15.33 -23.27 -21.50
N ASP A 153 -16.27 -23.40 -22.43
CA ASP A 153 -15.94 -23.57 -23.85
C ASP A 153 -16.26 -22.33 -24.69
N SER A 154 -16.62 -21.21 -24.01
CA SER A 154 -17.04 -19.99 -24.70
C SER A 154 -15.90 -19.34 -25.50
N ALA A 155 -16.28 -18.67 -26.59
CA ALA A 155 -15.31 -17.93 -27.43
C ALA A 155 -14.62 -16.81 -26.64
N GLU A 156 -15.33 -16.20 -25.69
CA GLU A 156 -14.80 -15.14 -24.83
C GLU A 156 -13.68 -15.66 -23.92
N PHE A 157 -13.90 -16.83 -23.34
CA PHE A 157 -12.89 -17.45 -22.47
C PHE A 157 -11.63 -17.82 -23.29
N LYS A 158 -11.84 -18.42 -24.46
CA LYS A 158 -10.73 -18.80 -25.36
C LYS A 158 -9.92 -17.57 -25.78
N ARG A 159 -10.60 -16.45 -26.07
CA ARG A 159 -9.95 -15.18 -26.39
C ARG A 159 -9.12 -14.66 -25.20
N PHE A 160 -9.68 -14.70 -24.00
CA PHE A 160 -8.99 -14.29 -22.78
C PHE A 160 -7.69 -15.09 -22.59
N ILE A 161 -7.75 -16.42 -22.78
CA ILE A 161 -6.55 -17.28 -22.68
C ILE A 161 -5.50 -16.83 -23.69
N GLN A 162 -5.90 -16.63 -24.95
CA GLN A 162 -5.00 -16.24 -26.02
C GLN A 162 -4.33 -14.88 -25.74
N GLU A 163 -5.12 -13.90 -25.36
CA GLU A 163 -4.64 -12.53 -25.10
C GLU A 163 -3.73 -12.43 -23.87
N ASN A 164 -3.86 -13.36 -22.93
CA ASN A 164 -3.13 -13.36 -21.65
C ASN A 164 -2.13 -14.50 -21.54
N SER A 165 -1.85 -15.22 -22.65
CA SER A 165 -0.97 -16.40 -22.63
C SER A 165 0.44 -16.11 -22.08
N TYR A 166 0.90 -14.87 -22.19
CA TYR A 166 2.24 -14.44 -21.76
C TYR A 166 2.45 -14.56 -20.24
N TRP A 167 1.37 -14.64 -19.44
CA TRP A 167 1.46 -14.85 -17.98
C TRP A 167 0.55 -15.97 -17.50
N LEU A 168 -0.63 -16.12 -18.12
CA LEU A 168 -1.71 -16.97 -17.60
C LEU A 168 -1.35 -18.45 -17.64
N SER A 169 -0.66 -18.89 -18.68
CA SER A 169 -0.26 -20.30 -18.83
C SER A 169 0.70 -20.71 -17.71
N ASP A 170 1.74 -19.91 -17.49
CA ASP A 170 2.72 -20.18 -16.43
C ASP A 170 2.07 -20.11 -15.03
N PHE A 171 1.20 -19.13 -14.81
CA PHE A 171 0.51 -19.00 -13.52
C PHE A 171 -0.41 -20.19 -13.24
N ALA A 172 -1.20 -20.63 -14.24
CA ALA A 172 -2.14 -21.73 -14.06
C ALA A 172 -1.39 -23.04 -13.79
N LEU A 173 -0.30 -23.27 -14.53
CA LEU A 173 0.55 -24.44 -14.34
C LEU A 173 1.22 -24.40 -12.97
N PHE A 174 1.83 -23.28 -12.58
CA PHE A 174 2.46 -23.08 -11.27
C PHE A 174 1.47 -23.38 -10.14
N SER A 175 0.26 -22.82 -10.23
CA SER A 175 -0.75 -22.98 -9.19
C SER A 175 -1.21 -24.42 -9.05
N THR A 176 -1.32 -25.13 -10.17
CA THR A 176 -1.70 -26.55 -10.17
C THR A 176 -0.57 -27.42 -9.59
N LEU A 177 0.68 -27.15 -9.98
CA LEU A 177 1.84 -27.83 -9.40
C LEU A 177 1.97 -27.56 -7.91
N LYS A 178 1.66 -26.33 -7.47
CA LYS A 178 1.71 -25.97 -6.05
C LYS A 178 0.71 -26.80 -5.24
N ASP A 179 -0.50 -26.97 -5.76
CA ASP A 179 -1.51 -27.85 -5.10
C ASP A 179 -1.05 -29.31 -5.12
N TYR A 180 -0.50 -29.77 -6.23
CA TYR A 180 0.05 -31.14 -6.36
C TYR A 180 1.12 -31.41 -5.31
N HIS A 181 1.94 -30.40 -4.99
CA HIS A 181 2.99 -30.49 -3.96
C HIS A 181 2.50 -30.04 -2.58
N ALA A 182 1.18 -30.05 -2.32
CA ALA A 182 0.58 -29.72 -1.03
C ALA A 182 0.96 -28.32 -0.51
N GLY A 183 1.11 -27.35 -1.41
CA GLY A 183 1.42 -25.96 -1.06
C GLY A 183 2.90 -25.65 -0.85
N ARG A 184 3.78 -26.62 -0.99
CA ARG A 184 5.24 -26.43 -0.82
C ARG A 184 5.77 -25.39 -1.82
N PRO A 185 6.76 -24.60 -1.41
CA PRO A 185 7.37 -23.65 -2.34
C PRO A 185 8.07 -24.36 -3.51
N TRP A 186 8.09 -23.69 -4.68
CA TRP A 186 8.60 -24.31 -5.92
C TRP A 186 10.05 -24.81 -5.79
N TYR A 187 10.86 -24.15 -5.00
CA TYR A 187 12.28 -24.53 -4.84
C TYR A 187 12.45 -25.81 -3.99
N GLU A 188 11.36 -26.34 -3.42
CA GLU A 188 11.33 -27.63 -2.73
C GLU A 188 10.68 -28.73 -3.57
N TRP A 189 10.22 -28.41 -4.79
CA TRP A 189 9.60 -29.42 -5.68
C TRP A 189 10.65 -30.39 -6.22
N GLN A 190 10.19 -31.48 -6.81
CA GLN A 190 11.05 -32.43 -7.52
C GLN A 190 11.82 -31.69 -8.62
N ASP A 191 13.06 -32.07 -8.88
CA ASP A 191 13.98 -31.36 -9.78
C ASP A 191 13.42 -31.13 -11.18
N ASN A 192 12.67 -32.11 -11.72
CA ASN A 192 12.06 -31.97 -13.05
C ASN A 192 11.04 -30.83 -13.10
N TYR A 193 10.24 -30.66 -12.04
CA TYR A 193 9.26 -29.56 -11.98
C TYR A 193 9.92 -28.23 -11.54
N LYS A 194 10.82 -28.31 -10.57
CA LYS A 194 11.56 -27.14 -10.07
C LYS A 194 12.33 -26.47 -11.20
N ASN A 195 13.00 -27.28 -12.05
CA ASN A 195 13.86 -26.79 -13.13
C ASN A 195 13.12 -26.67 -14.47
N ARG A 196 11.78 -26.84 -14.46
CA ARG A 196 10.92 -26.67 -15.63
C ARG A 196 11.29 -27.57 -16.79
N ASP A 197 11.57 -28.88 -16.51
CA ASP A 197 11.83 -29.85 -17.58
C ASP A 197 10.63 -29.92 -18.53
N LYS A 198 10.87 -29.63 -19.80
CA LYS A 198 9.81 -29.48 -20.81
C LYS A 198 8.92 -30.73 -20.90
N ALA A 199 9.54 -31.91 -21.02
CA ALA A 199 8.77 -33.16 -21.18
C ALA A 199 7.92 -33.46 -19.95
N SER A 200 8.47 -33.23 -18.75
CA SER A 200 7.75 -33.42 -17.49
C SER A 200 6.56 -32.46 -17.37
N LEU A 201 6.75 -31.18 -17.75
CA LEU A 201 5.68 -30.18 -17.70
C LEU A 201 4.58 -30.48 -18.73
N GLU A 202 4.95 -30.94 -19.95
CA GLU A 202 3.97 -31.33 -20.97
C GLU A 202 3.13 -32.52 -20.49
N ALA A 203 3.78 -33.54 -19.91
CA ALA A 203 3.09 -34.71 -19.37
C ALA A 203 2.14 -34.32 -18.22
N PHE A 204 2.63 -33.49 -17.29
CA PHE A 204 1.82 -32.98 -16.16
C PHE A 204 0.62 -32.18 -16.67
N SER A 205 0.86 -31.29 -17.64
CA SER A 205 -0.20 -30.43 -18.20
C SER A 205 -1.30 -31.26 -18.85
N LYS A 206 -0.95 -32.33 -19.54
CA LYS A 206 -1.91 -33.25 -20.16
C LYS A 206 -2.73 -33.99 -19.11
N GLU A 207 -2.06 -34.47 -18.04
CA GLU A 207 -2.70 -35.21 -16.95
C GLU A 207 -3.64 -34.31 -16.15
N HIS A 208 -3.30 -33.03 -15.95
CA HIS A 208 -4.03 -32.06 -15.12
C HIS A 208 -4.68 -30.93 -15.93
N GLU A 209 -5.01 -31.22 -17.20
CA GLU A 209 -5.56 -30.23 -18.14
C GLU A 209 -6.78 -29.48 -17.55
N ARG A 210 -7.65 -30.22 -16.85
CA ARG A 210 -8.88 -29.68 -16.30
C ARG A 210 -8.63 -28.70 -15.16
N GLU A 211 -7.71 -29.04 -14.28
CA GLU A 211 -7.32 -28.21 -13.13
C GLU A 211 -6.62 -26.93 -13.62
N ILE A 212 -5.78 -27.04 -14.62
CA ILE A 212 -5.09 -25.89 -15.23
C ILE A 212 -6.12 -24.98 -15.90
N ALA A 213 -7.03 -25.54 -16.69
CA ALA A 213 -8.10 -24.76 -17.35
C ALA A 213 -9.01 -24.08 -16.33
N PHE A 214 -9.30 -24.73 -15.19
CA PHE A 214 -10.07 -24.12 -14.11
C PHE A 214 -9.39 -22.87 -13.56
N ARG A 215 -8.07 -22.91 -13.36
CA ARG A 215 -7.32 -21.73 -12.89
C ARG A 215 -7.45 -20.57 -13.87
N MET A 216 -7.37 -20.87 -15.17
CA MET A 216 -7.53 -19.86 -16.23
C MET A 216 -8.97 -19.29 -16.24
N TRP A 217 -9.97 -20.18 -16.11
CA TRP A 217 -11.39 -19.82 -16.07
C TRP A 217 -11.69 -18.89 -14.87
N MET A 218 -11.14 -19.20 -13.72
CA MET A 218 -11.30 -18.39 -12.51
C MET A 218 -10.71 -16.98 -12.72
N GLN A 219 -9.51 -16.89 -13.31
CA GLN A 219 -8.87 -15.59 -13.61
C GLN A 219 -9.69 -14.79 -14.64
N TRP A 220 -10.31 -15.48 -15.61
CA TRP A 220 -11.20 -14.83 -16.57
C TRP A 220 -12.42 -14.19 -15.88
N HIS A 221 -13.04 -14.89 -14.95
CA HIS A 221 -14.18 -14.35 -14.21
C HIS A 221 -13.78 -13.17 -13.32
N LEU A 222 -12.63 -13.27 -12.64
CA LEU A 222 -12.09 -12.16 -11.85
C LEU A 222 -11.86 -10.92 -12.73
N TYR A 223 -11.21 -11.14 -13.88
CA TYR A 223 -10.95 -10.09 -14.87
C TYR A 223 -12.27 -9.40 -15.30
N LYS A 224 -13.27 -10.19 -15.65
CA LYS A 224 -14.57 -9.67 -16.11
C LYS A 224 -15.27 -8.84 -15.03
N GLN A 225 -15.30 -9.32 -13.80
CA GLN A 225 -15.94 -8.62 -12.68
C GLN A 225 -15.22 -7.32 -12.35
N PHE A 226 -13.90 -7.34 -12.34
CA PHE A 226 -13.13 -6.13 -12.09
C PHE A 226 -13.31 -5.12 -13.22
N LEU A 227 -13.25 -5.59 -14.46
CA LEU A 227 -13.45 -4.73 -15.64
C LEU A 227 -14.84 -4.08 -15.62
N ASP A 228 -15.88 -4.82 -15.24
CA ASP A 228 -17.24 -4.27 -15.14
C ASP A 228 -17.31 -3.14 -14.10
N SER A 229 -16.66 -3.32 -12.94
CA SER A 229 -16.60 -2.28 -11.92
C SER A 229 -15.74 -1.09 -12.35
N ARG A 230 -14.66 -1.35 -13.08
CA ARG A 230 -13.82 -0.31 -13.71
C ARG A 230 -14.68 0.54 -14.67
N ASN A 231 -15.47 -0.12 -15.52
CA ASN A 231 -16.34 0.56 -16.49
C ASN A 231 -17.42 1.38 -15.78
N TYR A 232 -17.96 0.87 -14.67
CA TYR A 232 -18.92 1.62 -13.84
C TYR A 232 -18.28 2.90 -13.30
N ALA A 233 -17.07 2.80 -12.74
CA ALA A 233 -16.34 3.95 -12.21
C ALA A 233 -16.10 5.00 -13.32
N GLN A 234 -15.72 4.54 -14.51
CA GLN A 234 -15.46 5.41 -15.65
C GLN A 234 -16.71 6.21 -16.04
N ARG A 235 -17.89 5.56 -16.08
CA ARG A 235 -19.17 6.23 -16.36
C ARG A 235 -19.50 7.29 -15.30
N LYS A 236 -19.00 7.13 -14.09
CA LYS A 236 -19.23 8.05 -12.96
C LYS A 236 -18.11 9.10 -12.84
N ASN A 237 -17.13 9.10 -13.74
CA ASN A 237 -15.96 10.00 -13.70
C ASN A 237 -15.13 9.83 -12.41
N ILE A 238 -15.09 8.62 -11.87
CA ILE A 238 -14.23 8.26 -10.73
C ILE A 238 -13.02 7.51 -11.28
N LEU A 239 -11.83 7.99 -10.97
CA LEU A 239 -10.56 7.38 -11.40
C LEU A 239 -10.19 6.27 -10.43
N LEU A 240 -9.76 5.13 -10.99
CA LEU A 240 -9.21 4.03 -10.20
C LEU A 240 -7.70 4.15 -10.17
N LYS A 241 -7.13 4.22 -8.96
CA LYS A 241 -5.70 4.25 -8.73
C LYS A 241 -5.28 2.90 -8.16
N GLY A 242 -4.49 2.17 -8.93
CA GLY A 242 -3.94 0.88 -8.53
C GLY A 242 -2.62 1.03 -7.81
N ASP A 243 -2.10 -0.10 -7.37
CA ASP A 243 -0.83 -0.16 -6.64
C ASP A 243 -0.03 -1.34 -7.20
N LEU A 244 1.15 -1.05 -7.71
CA LEU A 244 2.04 -2.06 -8.28
C LEU A 244 3.15 -2.36 -7.28
N PRO A 245 3.15 -3.56 -6.66
CA PRO A 245 4.30 -3.96 -5.84
C PRO A 245 5.56 -3.96 -6.70
N ILE A 246 6.63 -3.35 -6.20
CA ILE A 246 7.88 -3.33 -6.95
C ILE A 246 8.42 -4.75 -7.11
N LEU A 247 8.19 -5.61 -6.13
CA LEU A 247 8.77 -6.95 -6.02
C LEU A 247 7.66 -8.02 -6.05
N VAL A 248 8.08 -9.28 -6.12
CA VAL A 248 7.17 -10.43 -6.08
C VAL A 248 7.81 -11.50 -5.19
N SER A 249 6.99 -12.35 -4.57
CA SER A 249 7.46 -13.39 -3.66
C SER A 249 8.48 -14.30 -4.35
N LEU A 250 9.48 -14.74 -3.61
CA LEU A 250 10.39 -15.79 -4.08
C LEU A 250 9.58 -17.03 -4.51
N ASP A 251 8.55 -17.38 -3.74
CA ASP A 251 7.65 -18.50 -4.06
C ASP A 251 6.49 -17.99 -4.92
N SER A 252 6.79 -17.68 -6.18
CA SER A 252 5.82 -17.11 -7.13
C SER A 252 5.94 -17.74 -8.51
N ALA A 253 4.86 -17.63 -9.28
CA ALA A 253 4.85 -18.05 -10.68
C ALA A 253 5.90 -17.27 -11.48
N ASP A 254 6.06 -15.98 -11.18
CA ASP A 254 7.01 -15.09 -11.86
C ASP A 254 8.45 -15.60 -11.71
N VAL A 255 8.87 -15.88 -10.48
CA VAL A 255 10.24 -16.33 -10.19
C VAL A 255 10.47 -17.75 -10.72
N TRP A 256 9.48 -18.64 -10.52
CA TRP A 256 9.58 -20.01 -11.05
C TRP A 256 9.71 -20.04 -12.57
N SER A 257 8.94 -19.17 -13.27
CA SER A 257 8.92 -19.13 -14.74
C SER A 257 10.17 -18.47 -15.32
N HIS A 258 10.69 -17.45 -14.62
CA HIS A 258 11.79 -16.62 -15.12
C HIS A 258 12.83 -16.35 -14.03
N PRO A 259 13.46 -17.42 -13.48
CA PRO A 259 14.44 -17.21 -12.40
C PRO A 259 15.61 -16.33 -12.79
N GLU A 260 15.93 -16.25 -14.08
CA GLU A 260 17.01 -15.41 -14.62
C GLU A 260 16.77 -13.92 -14.41
N PHE A 261 15.52 -13.49 -14.21
CA PHE A 261 15.19 -12.09 -13.97
C PHE A 261 15.40 -11.65 -12.52
N PHE A 262 15.83 -12.57 -11.65
CA PHE A 262 15.95 -12.33 -10.20
C PHE A 262 17.33 -12.75 -9.69
N LYS A 263 17.81 -12.03 -8.66
CA LYS A 263 19.06 -12.38 -7.97
C LYS A 263 18.71 -13.23 -6.75
N LEU A 264 18.63 -14.55 -6.96
CA LEU A 264 18.12 -15.50 -5.96
C LEU A 264 19.04 -15.69 -4.73
N GLY A 265 20.29 -15.23 -4.80
CA GLY A 265 21.20 -15.25 -3.66
C GLY A 265 20.95 -14.15 -2.63
N PHE A 266 19.94 -13.31 -2.84
CA PHE A 266 19.65 -12.15 -1.99
C PHE A 266 18.17 -12.02 -1.70
N ALA A 267 17.89 -11.35 -0.57
CA ALA A 267 16.55 -10.93 -0.17
C ALA A 267 16.53 -9.41 -0.05
N THR A 268 15.45 -8.78 -0.47
CA THR A 268 15.32 -7.33 -0.36
C THR A 268 14.84 -6.92 1.04
N GLY A 269 15.04 -5.65 1.34
CA GLY A 269 14.61 -5.06 2.60
C GLY A 269 14.90 -3.57 2.66
N ALA A 270 15.07 -3.06 3.86
CA ALA A 270 15.44 -1.68 4.13
C ALA A 270 16.50 -1.63 5.24
N PRO A 271 17.47 -0.71 5.16
CA PRO A 271 18.47 -0.58 6.22
C PRO A 271 17.87 -0.06 7.52
N ALA A 272 18.59 -0.23 8.61
CA ALA A 272 18.22 0.34 9.90
C ALA A 272 18.06 1.86 9.81
N ASP A 273 17.04 2.40 10.46
CA ASP A 273 16.77 3.84 10.51
C ASP A 273 16.22 4.23 11.90
N MET A 274 15.78 5.49 12.03
CA MET A 274 15.27 5.99 13.32
C MET A 274 13.90 5.39 13.71
N TYR A 275 13.20 4.76 12.77
CA TYR A 275 11.90 4.14 13.03
C TYR A 275 11.99 2.62 13.16
N CYS A 276 13.05 2.02 12.62
CA CYS A 276 13.25 0.56 12.67
C CYS A 276 14.72 0.25 12.93
N ALA A 277 15.03 -0.05 14.19
CA ALA A 277 16.41 -0.18 14.67
C ALA A 277 17.22 -1.29 13.98
N LYS A 278 16.56 -2.33 13.48
CA LYS A 278 17.21 -3.43 12.78
C LYS A 278 17.00 -3.38 11.26
N GLY A 279 16.31 -2.33 10.78
CA GLY A 279 15.84 -2.32 9.40
C GLY A 279 14.77 -3.37 9.19
N GLN A 280 14.53 -3.70 7.92
CA GLN A 280 13.49 -4.68 7.55
C GLN A 280 14.06 -5.69 6.58
N ARG A 281 13.61 -6.93 6.69
CA ARG A 281 13.86 -7.97 5.68
C ARG A 281 12.51 -8.37 5.10
N TRP A 282 12.29 -8.02 3.83
CA TRP A 282 11.03 -8.32 3.15
C TRP A 282 11.03 -9.73 2.56
N GLY A 283 12.18 -10.22 2.15
CA GLY A 283 12.37 -11.61 1.72
C GLY A 283 12.29 -11.85 0.22
N MET A 284 11.71 -10.94 -0.53
CA MET A 284 11.57 -11.09 -1.99
C MET A 284 12.92 -10.91 -2.68
N PRO A 285 13.20 -11.63 -3.78
CA PRO A 285 14.49 -11.47 -4.47
C PRO A 285 14.57 -10.14 -5.22
N PRO A 286 15.72 -9.47 -5.24
CA PRO A 286 15.89 -8.30 -6.10
C PRO A 286 15.94 -8.69 -7.56
N TYR A 287 15.60 -7.74 -8.44
CA TYR A 287 15.63 -7.97 -9.89
C TYR A 287 17.06 -8.02 -10.42
N ASN A 288 17.27 -8.83 -11.45
CA ASN A 288 18.47 -8.81 -12.28
C ASN A 288 18.15 -7.90 -13.50
N TRP A 289 18.34 -6.58 -13.30
CA TRP A 289 17.98 -5.61 -14.32
C TRP A 289 18.75 -5.79 -15.64
N GLU A 290 19.96 -6.33 -15.58
CA GLU A 290 20.74 -6.62 -16.80
C GLU A 290 20.01 -7.65 -17.66
N LYS A 291 19.54 -8.74 -17.05
CA LYS A 291 18.81 -9.79 -17.76
C LYS A 291 17.45 -9.29 -18.26
N ILE A 292 16.75 -8.48 -17.48
CA ILE A 292 15.47 -7.90 -17.88
C ILE A 292 15.69 -6.94 -19.06
N LYS A 293 16.78 -6.16 -19.04
CA LYS A 293 17.14 -5.26 -20.15
C LYS A 293 17.48 -6.06 -21.43
N GLU A 294 18.23 -7.16 -21.30
CA GLU A 294 18.55 -8.05 -22.45
C GLU A 294 17.28 -8.57 -23.13
N ASP A 295 16.21 -8.78 -22.36
CA ASP A 295 14.89 -9.20 -22.85
C ASP A 295 14.05 -8.02 -23.36
N GLY A 296 14.62 -6.82 -23.47
CA GLY A 296 13.90 -5.62 -23.92
C GLY A 296 12.90 -5.10 -22.92
N TYR A 297 13.07 -5.40 -21.64
CA TYR A 297 12.14 -5.03 -20.55
C TYR A 297 10.74 -5.63 -20.75
N THR A 298 10.61 -6.72 -21.51
CA THR A 298 9.31 -7.31 -21.84
C THR A 298 8.49 -7.62 -20.58
N TYR A 299 9.11 -8.24 -19.59
CA TYR A 299 8.44 -8.56 -18.31
C TYR A 299 7.85 -7.32 -17.63
N LEU A 300 8.63 -6.24 -17.54
CA LEU A 300 8.16 -4.98 -16.92
C LEU A 300 7.01 -4.36 -17.72
N LYS A 301 7.14 -4.34 -19.05
CA LYS A 301 6.10 -3.82 -19.94
C LYS A 301 4.80 -4.61 -19.84
N GLU A 302 4.89 -5.92 -19.73
CA GLU A 302 3.73 -6.81 -19.61
C GLU A 302 2.96 -6.58 -18.31
N LYS A 303 3.67 -6.33 -17.20
CA LYS A 303 3.03 -6.00 -15.93
C LYS A 303 2.17 -4.74 -16.08
N LEU A 304 2.72 -3.71 -16.71
CA LEU A 304 2.00 -2.45 -16.93
C LEU A 304 0.83 -2.63 -17.91
N LYS A 305 1.02 -3.40 -18.97
CA LYS A 305 -0.01 -3.72 -19.96
C LYS A 305 -1.23 -4.37 -19.28
N TYR A 306 -0.99 -5.32 -18.39
CA TYR A 306 -2.08 -6.00 -17.70
C TYR A 306 -2.79 -5.05 -16.72
N ALA A 307 -2.03 -4.31 -15.91
CA ALA A 307 -2.58 -3.35 -14.94
C ALA A 307 -3.42 -2.27 -15.62
N GLN A 308 -3.05 -1.83 -16.82
CA GLN A 308 -3.75 -0.79 -17.58
C GLN A 308 -5.20 -1.15 -17.90
N ASN A 309 -5.54 -2.45 -17.94
CA ASN A 309 -6.94 -2.86 -18.11
C ASN A 309 -7.85 -2.30 -16.99
N PHE A 310 -7.31 -2.06 -15.81
CA PHE A 310 -8.08 -1.77 -14.62
C PHE A 310 -7.93 -0.35 -14.09
N TYR A 311 -6.79 0.30 -14.31
CA TYR A 311 -6.43 1.53 -13.60
C TYR A 311 -6.20 2.72 -14.54
N ASP A 312 -6.53 3.91 -14.03
CA ASP A 312 -6.24 5.20 -14.66
C ASP A 312 -4.91 5.76 -14.16
N ILE A 313 -4.60 5.48 -12.90
CA ILE A 313 -3.41 5.94 -12.19
C ILE A 313 -2.79 4.71 -11.53
N LEU A 314 -1.47 4.64 -11.51
CA LEU A 314 -0.77 3.51 -10.89
C LEU A 314 0.29 4.03 -9.92
N ARG A 315 0.19 3.63 -8.66
CA ARG A 315 1.21 3.88 -7.64
C ARG A 315 2.31 2.82 -7.80
N ILE A 316 3.54 3.28 -7.93
CA ILE A 316 4.72 2.40 -7.91
C ILE A 316 5.18 2.33 -6.46
N ASP A 317 5.03 1.16 -5.87
CA ASP A 317 5.47 0.89 -4.51
C ASP A 317 7.00 0.97 -4.44
N HIS A 318 7.54 1.59 -3.39
CA HIS A 318 8.98 1.69 -3.12
C HIS A 318 9.77 2.12 -4.36
N VAL A 319 9.41 3.25 -4.96
CA VAL A 319 10.01 3.70 -6.22
C VAL A 319 11.53 3.83 -6.14
N VAL A 320 12.07 4.14 -4.96
CA VAL A 320 13.52 4.25 -4.75
C VAL A 320 14.23 2.93 -5.07
N GLY A 321 13.52 1.81 -4.97
CA GLY A 321 14.04 0.49 -5.34
C GLY A 321 14.42 0.35 -6.82
N LEU A 322 13.89 1.22 -7.68
CA LEU A 322 14.31 1.29 -9.09
C LEU A 322 15.67 1.96 -9.25
N PHE A 323 16.05 2.82 -8.29
CA PHE A 323 17.34 3.52 -8.25
C PHE A 323 18.40 2.68 -7.54
N ARG A 324 18.02 2.15 -6.39
CA ARG A 324 18.86 1.29 -5.55
C ARG A 324 17.96 0.44 -4.67
N ILE A 325 18.34 -0.80 -4.43
CA ILE A 325 17.57 -1.70 -3.58
C ILE A 325 18.46 -2.25 -2.46
N TRP A 326 17.96 -2.25 -1.23
CA TRP A 326 18.69 -2.84 -0.10
C TRP A 326 18.66 -4.35 -0.25
N SER A 327 19.82 -4.96 -0.39
CA SER A 327 20.00 -6.39 -0.66
C SER A 327 20.73 -7.04 0.51
N ILE A 328 20.12 -8.10 1.03
CA ILE A 328 20.61 -8.85 2.19
C ILE A 328 20.96 -10.25 1.68
N PRO A 329 22.17 -10.80 1.96
CA PRO A 329 22.47 -12.17 1.55
C PRO A 329 21.37 -13.13 2.03
N TYR A 330 20.92 -14.01 1.15
CA TYR A 330 19.78 -14.90 1.44
C TYR A 330 19.99 -15.73 2.71
N ASN A 331 21.24 -16.18 2.95
CA ASN A 331 21.59 -17.00 4.11
C ASN A 331 21.86 -16.23 5.40
N GLU A 332 21.72 -14.89 5.39
CA GLU A 332 21.85 -14.07 6.60
C GLU A 332 20.81 -14.52 7.64
N PRO A 333 21.20 -14.68 8.91
CA PRO A 333 20.23 -15.07 9.95
C PRO A 333 19.05 -14.10 10.03
N LEU A 334 17.84 -14.65 10.14
CA LEU A 334 16.58 -13.87 10.12
C LEU A 334 16.50 -12.87 11.28
N GLU A 335 17.08 -13.19 12.44
CA GLU A 335 17.09 -12.31 13.60
C GLU A 335 17.85 -10.98 13.36
N ASN A 336 18.71 -10.94 12.36
CA ASN A 336 19.43 -9.72 11.99
C ASN A 336 18.58 -8.77 11.15
N GLN A 337 17.46 -9.22 10.63
CA GLN A 337 16.55 -8.43 9.81
C GLN A 337 17.31 -7.74 8.66
N GLY A 338 17.29 -6.41 8.60
CA GLY A 338 17.95 -5.63 7.55
C GLY A 338 19.34 -5.12 7.87
N LEU A 339 19.95 -5.55 8.99
CA LEU A 339 21.22 -4.98 9.45
C LEU A 339 22.41 -5.21 8.49
N ASN A 340 22.53 -6.39 7.91
CA ASN A 340 23.73 -6.79 7.16
C ASN A 340 23.45 -6.86 5.65
N GLY A 341 23.09 -5.73 5.08
CA GLY A 341 22.83 -5.60 3.65
C GLY A 341 23.71 -4.55 2.99
N PHE A 342 23.44 -4.28 1.74
CA PHE A 342 24.11 -3.24 0.94
C PHE A 342 23.13 -2.75 -0.12
N PHE A 343 23.33 -1.52 -0.59
CA PHE A 343 22.55 -1.01 -1.73
C PHE A 343 23.08 -1.57 -3.04
N ASP A 344 22.20 -2.09 -3.88
CA ASP A 344 22.50 -2.57 -5.22
C ASP A 344 21.80 -1.63 -6.22
N PRO A 345 22.54 -0.93 -7.10
CA PRO A 345 24.01 -0.97 -7.27
C PRO A 345 24.77 -0.33 -6.09
N ARG A 346 25.97 -0.84 -5.82
CA ARG A 346 26.85 -0.28 -4.78
C ARG A 346 27.36 1.11 -5.16
N ASP A 347 27.56 1.35 -6.45
CA ASP A 347 28.06 2.62 -6.98
C ASP A 347 26.91 3.64 -7.07
N GLU A 348 26.94 4.63 -6.19
CA GLU A 348 25.90 5.68 -6.12
C GLU A 348 25.76 6.48 -7.42
N ASN A 349 26.84 6.57 -8.20
CA ASN A 349 26.82 7.29 -9.48
C ASN A 349 25.91 6.64 -10.51
N LYS A 350 25.57 5.36 -10.33
CA LYS A 350 24.69 4.63 -11.24
C LYS A 350 23.20 4.77 -10.89
N TRP A 351 22.89 5.24 -9.67
CA TRP A 351 21.50 5.25 -9.18
C TRP A 351 20.56 6.07 -10.08
N GLN A 352 20.99 7.28 -10.42
CA GLN A 352 20.12 8.19 -11.19
C GLN A 352 19.86 7.64 -12.60
N ASP A 353 20.88 7.19 -13.28
CA ASP A 353 20.76 6.65 -14.64
C ASP A 353 19.86 5.42 -14.66
N GLN A 354 20.06 4.50 -13.73
CA GLN A 354 19.24 3.28 -13.64
C GLN A 354 17.78 3.62 -13.38
N GLY A 355 17.52 4.45 -12.35
CA GLY A 355 16.16 4.83 -11.98
C GLY A 355 15.45 5.57 -13.11
N LYS A 356 16.14 6.50 -13.75
CA LYS A 356 15.59 7.27 -14.86
C LYS A 356 15.30 6.38 -16.08
N GLU A 357 16.20 5.45 -16.41
CA GLU A 357 15.98 4.50 -17.50
C GLU A 357 14.74 3.64 -17.24
N LEU A 358 14.64 3.03 -16.05
CA LEU A 358 13.51 2.16 -15.70
C LEU A 358 12.19 2.92 -15.69
N LEU A 359 12.15 4.09 -15.08
CA LEU A 359 10.94 4.92 -15.05
C LEU A 359 10.54 5.38 -16.45
N SER A 360 11.51 5.69 -17.30
CA SER A 360 11.23 6.08 -18.70
C SER A 360 10.63 4.93 -19.48
N VAL A 361 11.15 3.70 -19.31
CA VAL A 361 10.57 2.50 -19.92
C VAL A 361 9.12 2.34 -19.45
N MET A 362 8.86 2.49 -18.14
CA MET A 362 7.51 2.37 -17.58
C MET A 362 6.58 3.43 -18.16
N LEU A 363 6.99 4.70 -18.17
CA LEU A 363 6.19 5.79 -18.73
C LEU A 363 5.82 5.53 -20.20
N ASN A 364 6.76 5.06 -20.99
CA ASN A 364 6.54 4.83 -22.42
C ASN A 364 5.73 3.55 -22.70
N SER A 365 5.45 2.75 -21.66
CA SER A 365 4.78 1.45 -21.81
C SER A 365 3.32 1.47 -21.38
N THR A 366 2.80 2.61 -20.89
CA THR A 366 1.44 2.69 -20.38
C THR A 366 0.81 4.06 -20.60
N ASP A 367 -0.51 4.08 -20.72
CA ASP A 367 -1.30 5.31 -20.73
C ASP A 367 -1.69 5.77 -19.31
N MET A 368 -1.47 4.91 -18.29
CA MET A 368 -1.76 5.27 -16.90
C MET A 368 -0.84 6.40 -16.43
N LEU A 369 -1.36 7.30 -15.59
CA LEU A 369 -0.52 8.25 -14.86
C LEU A 369 0.22 7.47 -13.76
N LEU A 370 1.54 7.56 -13.73
CA LEU A 370 2.34 6.94 -12.67
C LEU A 370 2.45 7.90 -11.48
N CYS A 371 2.32 7.35 -10.28
CA CYS A 371 2.60 8.03 -9.01
C CYS A 371 3.65 7.19 -8.27
N ALA A 372 4.40 7.80 -7.38
CA ALA A 372 5.51 7.12 -6.71
C ALA A 372 5.32 7.10 -5.19
N GLU A 373 5.59 5.94 -4.58
CA GLU A 373 5.80 5.91 -3.14
C GLU A 373 7.28 6.27 -2.90
N ASP A 374 7.52 7.51 -2.49
CA ASP A 374 8.86 8.07 -2.26
C ASP A 374 9.08 8.41 -0.79
N LEU A 375 8.68 7.49 0.11
CA LEU A 375 8.81 7.68 1.55
C LEU A 375 10.12 7.09 2.08
N GLY A 376 10.60 7.63 3.21
CA GLY A 376 11.82 7.16 3.86
C GLY A 376 13.04 7.96 3.44
N MET A 377 14.20 7.31 3.45
CA MET A 377 15.48 7.94 3.08
C MET A 377 15.65 7.92 1.55
N ILE A 378 15.23 9.01 0.92
CA ILE A 378 15.17 9.12 -0.54
C ILE A 378 16.38 9.92 -1.04
N PRO A 379 17.24 9.35 -1.91
CA PRO A 379 18.36 10.11 -2.49
C PRO A 379 17.86 11.23 -3.40
N LYS A 380 18.61 12.31 -3.47
CA LYS A 380 18.28 13.48 -4.31
C LYS A 380 18.03 13.08 -5.78
N SER A 381 18.78 12.11 -6.27
CA SER A 381 18.63 11.59 -7.63
C SER A 381 17.20 11.12 -7.91
N CYS A 382 16.58 10.45 -6.93
CA CYS A 382 15.19 10.00 -7.04
C CYS A 382 14.22 11.20 -7.11
N THR A 383 14.35 12.14 -6.17
CA THR A 383 13.47 13.32 -6.11
C THR A 383 13.56 14.15 -7.39
N ILE A 384 14.76 14.38 -7.89
CA ILE A 384 15.00 15.13 -9.14
C ILE A 384 14.34 14.42 -10.32
N THR A 385 14.57 13.12 -10.45
CA THR A 385 14.04 12.32 -11.57
C THR A 385 12.51 12.31 -11.58
N LEU A 386 11.87 12.11 -10.43
CA LEU A 386 10.40 12.12 -10.33
C LEU A 386 9.84 13.45 -10.80
N LYS A 387 10.46 14.56 -10.38
CA LYS A 387 10.04 15.91 -10.78
C LYS A 387 10.20 16.10 -12.29
N GLU A 388 11.35 15.73 -12.85
CA GLU A 388 11.63 15.84 -14.29
C GLU A 388 10.61 15.03 -15.11
N LEU A 389 10.22 13.86 -14.64
CA LEU A 389 9.30 12.98 -15.35
C LEU A 389 7.81 13.31 -15.13
N GLY A 390 7.51 14.24 -14.23
CA GLY A 390 6.13 14.63 -13.92
C GLY A 390 5.36 13.61 -13.08
N ILE A 391 6.06 12.87 -12.22
CA ILE A 391 5.51 11.78 -11.41
C ILE A 391 5.32 12.28 -9.97
N PRO A 392 4.07 12.34 -9.45
CA PRO A 392 3.84 12.76 -8.06
C PRO A 392 4.39 11.77 -7.04
N GLY A 393 4.98 12.29 -5.98
CA GLY A 393 5.35 11.51 -4.79
C GLY A 393 4.29 11.58 -3.71
N ASN A 394 4.65 11.22 -2.47
CA ASN A 394 3.74 11.23 -1.31
C ASN A 394 4.16 12.30 -0.30
N ASP A 395 3.20 13.05 0.22
CA ASP A 395 3.38 13.99 1.32
C ASP A 395 2.44 13.58 2.47
N VAL A 396 2.98 12.84 3.43
CA VAL A 396 2.24 12.38 4.62
C VAL A 396 2.33 13.49 5.68
N GLN A 397 1.22 14.03 6.11
CA GLN A 397 1.16 15.23 6.97
C GLN A 397 2.13 15.18 8.14
N ARG A 398 2.18 14.07 8.88
CA ARG A 398 3.07 13.94 10.06
C ARG A 398 4.55 14.07 9.72
N TRP A 399 4.94 13.93 8.43
CA TRP A 399 6.32 13.99 7.97
C TRP A 399 6.62 15.19 7.08
N VAL A 400 5.63 16.04 6.77
CA VAL A 400 5.82 17.24 5.93
C VAL A 400 6.22 18.41 6.83
N LYS A 401 7.52 18.45 7.13
CA LYS A 401 8.06 19.43 8.08
C LYS A 401 9.52 19.78 7.74
N ASP A 402 9.92 20.99 8.08
CA ASP A 402 11.29 21.48 7.92
C ASP A 402 11.88 21.75 9.30
N TRP A 403 12.27 20.67 9.97
CA TRP A 403 12.82 20.73 11.33
C TRP A 403 14.19 21.43 11.37
N LYS A 404 14.96 21.36 10.28
CA LYS A 404 16.31 21.95 10.25
C LYS A 404 16.31 23.46 10.18
N LYS A 405 15.43 24.06 9.37
CA LYS A 405 15.40 25.51 9.15
C LYS A 405 14.31 26.21 9.95
N LYS A 406 13.10 25.65 9.94
CA LYS A 406 11.90 26.29 10.52
C LYS A 406 11.54 25.75 11.90
N HIS A 407 11.99 24.55 12.25
CA HIS A 407 11.56 23.81 13.44
C HIS A 407 10.04 23.71 13.51
N ASP A 408 9.39 23.49 12.35
CA ASP A 408 7.92 23.47 12.28
C ASP A 408 7.43 22.65 11.10
N PHE A 409 6.15 22.33 11.10
CA PHE A 409 5.45 21.74 9.96
C PHE A 409 5.37 22.79 8.84
N LEU A 410 5.37 22.30 7.59
CA LEU A 410 5.17 23.18 6.44
C LEU A 410 3.72 23.65 6.39
N GLU A 411 3.52 24.87 5.87
CA GLU A 411 2.18 25.37 5.57
C GLU A 411 1.58 24.54 4.42
N PRO A 412 0.26 24.38 4.35
CA PRO A 412 -0.37 23.71 3.20
C PRO A 412 0.11 24.21 1.84
N SER A 413 0.33 25.52 1.70
CA SER A 413 0.81 26.14 0.45
C SER A 413 2.23 25.73 0.07
N GLU A 414 3.00 25.18 1.02
CA GLU A 414 4.40 24.76 0.79
C GLU A 414 4.54 23.30 0.39
N TYR A 415 3.44 22.52 0.38
CA TYR A 415 3.48 21.15 -0.08
C TYR A 415 3.87 21.11 -1.57
N ARG A 416 4.55 20.06 -1.98
CA ARG A 416 4.91 19.85 -3.39
C ARG A 416 3.63 19.80 -4.25
N LEU A 417 3.62 20.46 -5.40
CA LEU A 417 2.51 20.32 -6.35
C LEU A 417 2.42 18.86 -6.83
N LEU A 418 3.55 18.29 -7.26
CA LEU A 418 3.62 16.90 -7.72
C LEU A 418 3.70 15.97 -6.52
N SER A 419 2.59 15.86 -5.78
CA SER A 419 2.48 14.96 -4.65
C SER A 419 1.03 14.57 -4.37
N VAL A 420 0.90 13.50 -3.60
CA VAL A 420 -0.36 13.04 -3.02
C VAL A 420 -0.27 13.33 -1.52
N ALA A 421 -1.08 14.28 -1.05
CA ALA A 421 -1.16 14.60 0.39
C ALA A 421 -2.06 13.58 1.09
N MET A 422 -1.72 13.21 2.31
CA MET A 422 -2.51 12.27 3.12
C MET A 422 -2.21 12.42 4.60
N LEU A 423 -3.18 12.03 5.43
CA LEU A 423 -3.01 11.97 6.89
C LEU A 423 -2.20 10.73 7.28
N SER A 424 -2.51 9.58 6.68
CA SER A 424 -1.94 8.27 7.03
C SER A 424 -1.78 7.41 5.79
N THR A 425 -0.86 6.43 5.89
CA THR A 425 -0.75 5.37 4.88
C THR A 425 -1.25 4.05 5.49
N HIS A 426 -1.35 3.01 4.66
CA HIS A 426 -1.70 1.67 5.14
C HIS A 426 -0.61 1.07 6.06
N ASP A 427 0.60 1.64 6.07
CA ASP A 427 1.74 1.18 6.87
C ASP A 427 1.94 1.99 8.17
N THR A 428 1.17 3.06 8.37
CA THR A 428 1.26 3.88 9.58
C THR A 428 0.09 3.61 10.51
N THR A 429 0.19 4.06 11.73
CA THR A 429 -0.99 4.23 12.59
C THR A 429 -1.92 5.23 11.88
N ASN A 430 -3.24 5.10 12.10
CA ASN A 430 -4.18 6.13 11.65
C ASN A 430 -3.87 7.45 12.36
N TRP A 431 -4.42 8.56 11.88
CA TRP A 431 -4.05 9.88 12.37
C TRP A 431 -4.40 10.08 13.85
N ALA A 432 -5.57 9.59 14.29
CA ALA A 432 -5.99 9.72 15.69
C ALA A 432 -5.04 8.96 16.61
N ALA A 433 -4.67 7.74 16.26
CA ALA A 433 -3.72 6.94 17.03
C ALA A 433 -2.35 7.61 17.10
N TRP A 434 -1.89 8.17 15.98
CA TRP A 434 -0.64 8.93 15.94
C TRP A 434 -0.71 10.15 16.86
N TRP A 435 -1.78 10.94 16.76
CA TRP A 435 -1.97 12.12 17.59
C TRP A 435 -1.91 11.79 19.08
N GLU A 436 -2.62 10.74 19.47
CA GLU A 436 -2.74 10.37 20.89
C GLU A 436 -1.49 9.69 21.46
N ASN A 437 -0.76 8.93 20.65
CA ASN A 437 0.29 8.02 21.15
C ASN A 437 1.69 8.29 20.61
N GLU A 438 1.84 8.88 19.42
CA GLU A 438 3.15 9.00 18.76
C GLU A 438 3.64 10.44 18.63
N ALA A 439 2.74 11.41 18.37
CA ALA A 439 3.13 12.80 18.16
C ALA A 439 3.89 13.32 19.39
N GLY A 440 5.11 13.83 19.17
CA GLY A 440 5.95 14.35 20.23
C GLY A 440 6.62 13.31 21.12
N THR A 441 6.79 12.08 20.60
CA THR A 441 7.39 10.97 21.35
C THR A 441 8.60 10.40 20.61
N VAL A 442 9.38 9.56 21.30
CA VAL A 442 10.47 8.79 20.70
C VAL A 442 10.21 7.30 20.88
N ASP A 443 10.78 6.49 19.98
CA ASP A 443 10.67 5.03 20.05
C ASP A 443 11.50 4.51 21.22
N GLU A 444 10.89 3.73 22.11
CA GLU A 444 11.53 3.18 23.30
C GLU A 444 12.65 2.20 22.93
N GLY A 445 12.42 1.34 21.98
CA GLY A 445 13.42 0.36 21.53
C GLY A 445 14.68 1.03 20.99
N LEU A 446 14.49 2.05 20.15
CA LEU A 446 15.59 2.83 19.62
C LEU A 446 16.35 3.55 20.73
N PHE A 447 15.63 4.17 21.67
CA PHE A 447 16.23 4.89 22.80
C PHE A 447 17.07 3.93 23.66
N ILE A 448 16.54 2.76 24.00
CA ILE A 448 17.25 1.73 24.80
C ILE A 448 18.53 1.30 24.06
N ARG A 449 18.43 1.07 22.74
CA ARG A 449 19.60 0.67 21.94
C ARG A 449 20.69 1.73 22.01
N ARG A 450 20.32 3.01 21.83
CA ARG A 450 21.29 4.11 21.92
C ARG A 450 21.92 4.21 23.32
N CYS A 451 21.13 4.02 24.38
CA CYS A 451 21.64 3.98 25.74
C CYS A 451 22.72 2.89 25.89
N ARG A 452 22.42 1.68 25.38
CA ARG A 452 23.37 0.56 25.43
C ARG A 452 24.67 0.88 24.69
N GLU A 453 24.56 1.46 23.50
CA GLU A 453 25.71 1.84 22.67
C GLU A 453 26.62 2.87 23.35
N ARG A 454 26.07 3.71 24.22
CA ARG A 454 26.79 4.79 24.92
C ARG A 454 27.10 4.45 26.37
N GLY A 455 26.81 3.23 26.83
CA GLY A 455 27.03 2.83 28.22
C GLY A 455 26.21 3.61 29.22
N ILE A 456 24.97 4.00 28.80
CA ILE A 456 24.02 4.71 29.65
C ILE A 456 23.03 3.68 30.19
N ASN A 457 22.79 3.68 31.50
CA ASN A 457 21.81 2.79 32.12
C ASN A 457 20.40 3.37 31.93
N TYR A 458 19.64 2.79 31.01
CA TYR A 458 18.29 3.24 30.66
C TYR A 458 17.39 3.34 31.89
N SER A 459 17.44 2.35 32.80
CA SER A 459 16.59 2.34 34.00
C SER A 459 16.82 3.54 34.92
N GLN A 460 18.02 4.09 34.95
CA GLN A 460 18.38 5.22 35.79
C GLN A 460 17.96 6.57 35.22
N VAL A 461 17.79 6.65 33.90
CA VAL A 461 17.45 7.91 33.22
C VAL A 461 16.00 7.97 32.76
N LYS A 462 15.31 6.82 32.61
CA LYS A 462 13.96 6.72 32.08
C LYS A 462 12.99 7.68 32.77
N ASP A 463 12.89 7.56 34.10
CA ASP A 463 11.91 8.33 34.88
C ASP A 463 12.29 9.81 35.05
N LYS A 464 13.51 10.18 34.68
CA LYS A 464 13.97 11.58 34.69
C LYS A 464 13.72 12.26 33.34
N LEU A 465 13.52 11.48 32.30
CA LEU A 465 13.35 11.99 30.93
C LEU A 465 11.92 11.89 30.45
N PHE A 466 11.18 10.85 30.87
CA PHE A 466 9.90 10.51 30.25
C PHE A 466 8.77 10.38 31.27
N ASP A 467 7.60 10.86 30.85
CA ASP A 467 6.35 10.76 31.60
C ASP A 467 5.76 9.34 31.42
N ALA A 468 5.84 8.53 32.47
CA ALA A 468 5.36 7.15 32.46
C ALA A 468 3.84 7.06 32.19
N ASN A 469 3.06 8.06 32.63
CA ASN A 469 1.61 8.08 32.46
C ASN A 469 1.18 8.41 31.02
N LYS A 470 2.02 9.13 30.29
CA LYS A 470 1.75 9.56 28.91
C LYS A 470 2.53 8.74 27.87
N SER A 471 3.36 7.79 28.32
CA SER A 471 4.15 6.91 27.44
C SER A 471 3.40 5.60 27.26
N ARG A 472 3.09 5.24 25.98
CA ARG A 472 2.27 4.07 25.64
C ARG A 472 2.78 3.43 24.35
N HIS A 473 2.51 2.15 24.19
CA HIS A 473 2.79 1.43 22.92
C HIS A 473 4.25 1.57 22.46
N ASN A 474 5.18 1.44 23.41
CA ASN A 474 6.64 1.56 23.15
C ASN A 474 7.04 2.95 22.63
N ARG A 475 6.22 3.98 22.94
CA ARG A 475 6.53 5.38 22.63
C ARG A 475 6.73 6.13 23.94
N LEU A 476 7.81 6.90 24.04
CA LEU A 476 8.20 7.64 25.24
C LEU A 476 7.92 9.12 25.04
N ARG A 477 7.14 9.70 25.93
CA ARG A 477 6.81 11.13 25.93
C ARG A 477 7.70 11.88 26.93
N TRP A 478 8.35 12.91 26.44
CA TRP A 478 9.22 13.74 27.28
C TRP A 478 8.47 14.37 28.45
N LEU A 479 9.13 14.43 29.62
CA LEU A 479 8.65 15.23 30.74
C LEU A 479 8.73 16.71 30.38
N GLU A 480 7.80 17.50 30.88
CA GLU A 480 7.76 18.94 30.64
C GLU A 480 9.01 19.65 31.18
N GLU A 481 9.59 19.08 32.26
CA GLU A 481 10.82 19.58 32.87
C GLU A 481 12.05 19.42 32.00
N VAL A 482 12.03 18.52 31.02
CA VAL A 482 13.13 18.34 30.06
C VAL A 482 12.85 19.29 28.90
N SER A 483 13.08 20.57 29.13
CA SER A 483 12.65 21.63 28.22
C SER A 483 13.73 22.12 27.26
N SER A 484 14.95 21.57 27.40
CA SER A 484 16.09 21.99 26.56
C SER A 484 17.07 20.84 26.34
N VAL A 485 17.90 21.01 25.31
CA VAL A 485 19.03 20.11 25.01
C VAL A 485 19.97 20.05 26.21
N SER A 486 20.12 21.17 26.95
CA SER A 486 20.97 21.23 28.14
C SER A 486 20.47 20.29 29.26
N ASP A 487 19.14 20.25 29.48
CA ASP A 487 18.54 19.36 30.47
C ASP A 487 18.80 17.89 30.08
N LEU A 488 18.61 17.57 28.79
CA LEU A 488 18.85 16.23 28.25
C LEU A 488 20.30 15.79 28.50
N ILE A 489 21.26 16.65 28.15
CA ILE A 489 22.71 16.38 28.33
C ILE A 489 23.03 16.15 29.81
N HIS A 490 22.51 17.02 30.68
CA HIS A 490 22.73 16.92 32.12
C HIS A 490 22.22 15.58 32.69
N ILE A 491 21.02 15.17 32.28
CA ILE A 491 20.41 13.90 32.77
C ILE A 491 21.18 12.68 32.24
N LEU A 492 21.60 12.70 30.97
CA LEU A 492 22.32 11.58 30.36
C LEU A 492 23.76 11.48 30.84
N GLY A 493 24.35 12.58 31.36
CA GLY A 493 25.67 12.57 32.02
C GLY A 493 26.83 12.26 31.12
N LYS A 494 26.76 12.67 29.83
CA LYS A 494 27.84 12.47 28.86
C LYS A 494 28.10 13.79 28.13
N ARG A 495 29.23 13.87 27.41
CA ARG A 495 29.58 15.07 26.63
C ARG A 495 28.65 15.20 25.42
N LYS A 496 28.40 16.44 25.01
CA LYS A 496 27.49 16.76 23.87
C LYS A 496 27.83 15.96 22.62
N GLU A 497 29.13 15.82 22.33
CA GLU A 497 29.64 15.13 21.14
C GLU A 497 29.29 13.64 21.13
N GLU A 498 29.12 13.06 22.31
CA GLU A 498 28.73 11.65 22.47
C GLU A 498 27.21 11.43 22.37
N LEU A 499 26.43 12.50 22.44
CA LEU A 499 24.97 12.46 22.55
C LEU A 499 24.24 13.03 21.33
N LEU A 500 24.92 13.20 20.20
CA LEU A 500 24.33 13.83 19.01
C LEU A 500 23.06 13.13 18.53
N ASP A 501 23.04 11.81 18.62
CA ASP A 501 21.86 11.01 18.24
C ASP A 501 20.68 11.23 19.21
N PHE A 502 20.94 11.36 20.50
CA PHE A 502 19.90 11.70 21.50
C PHE A 502 19.38 13.12 21.30
N ILE A 503 20.28 14.05 21.01
CA ILE A 503 19.92 15.45 20.74
C ILE A 503 19.01 15.50 19.50
N GLU A 504 19.37 14.77 18.45
CA GLU A 504 18.55 14.68 17.24
C GLU A 504 17.17 14.10 17.54
N MET A 505 17.07 13.01 18.32
CA MET A 505 15.80 12.44 18.73
C MET A 505 14.94 13.45 19.50
N TYR A 506 15.57 14.18 20.42
CA TYR A 506 14.89 15.20 21.22
C TYR A 506 14.39 16.33 20.33
N GLU A 507 15.26 16.91 19.52
CA GLU A 507 14.91 18.05 18.64
C GLU A 507 13.84 17.69 17.62
N ASN A 508 13.81 16.43 17.15
CA ASN A 508 12.80 15.98 16.18
C ASN A 508 11.45 15.66 16.80
N SER A 509 11.37 15.49 18.10
CA SER A 509 10.12 15.09 18.77
C SER A 509 9.58 16.14 19.75
N TYR A 510 10.45 16.83 20.46
CA TYR A 510 10.01 17.79 21.49
C TYR A 510 9.19 18.92 20.86
N GLY A 511 7.99 19.14 21.38
CA GLY A 511 7.11 20.21 20.90
C GLY A 511 6.42 19.93 19.56
N GLU A 512 6.59 18.73 18.99
CA GLU A 512 5.96 18.37 17.70
C GLU A 512 4.44 18.50 17.75
N LYS A 513 3.83 17.95 18.81
CA LYS A 513 2.37 17.94 18.98
C LYS A 513 1.82 19.37 19.10
N GLU A 514 2.48 20.19 19.90
CA GLU A 514 2.12 21.60 20.13
C GLU A 514 2.22 22.42 18.84
N LYS A 515 3.24 22.14 18.02
CA LYS A 515 3.42 22.83 16.73
C LYS A 515 2.29 22.49 15.77
N LEU A 516 1.91 21.22 15.67
CA LEU A 516 0.77 20.84 14.83
C LEU A 516 -0.53 21.41 15.37
N TRP A 517 -0.74 21.41 16.70
CA TRP A 517 -1.93 22.01 17.32
C TRP A 517 -2.14 23.46 16.85
N ARG A 518 -1.08 24.26 16.83
CA ARG A 518 -1.16 25.64 16.31
C ARG A 518 -1.61 25.70 14.86
N ARG A 519 -1.17 24.74 14.05
CA ARG A 519 -1.57 24.64 12.63
C ARG A 519 -3.06 24.30 12.48
N LEU A 520 -3.62 23.53 13.40
CA LEU A 520 -5.04 23.15 13.36
C LEU A 520 -5.97 24.33 13.61
N LYS A 521 -5.47 25.40 14.23
CA LYS A 521 -6.23 26.65 14.51
C LYS A 521 -7.51 26.36 15.30
N ILE A 522 -7.39 25.55 16.35
CA ILE A 522 -8.48 25.23 17.28
C ILE A 522 -8.31 26.09 18.53
N ASP A 523 -9.38 26.77 18.93
CA ASP A 523 -9.36 27.63 20.12
C ASP A 523 -9.29 26.79 21.40
N GLY A 524 -8.55 27.30 22.40
CA GLY A 524 -8.43 26.68 23.70
C GLY A 524 -7.18 25.81 23.86
N PRO A 525 -7.07 25.14 24.99
CA PRO A 525 -5.88 24.32 25.29
C PRO A 525 -5.81 23.06 24.42
N MET A 526 -4.59 22.64 24.14
CA MET A 526 -4.33 21.42 23.36
C MET A 526 -4.99 20.21 24.03
N GLN A 527 -5.68 19.41 23.22
CA GLN A 527 -6.36 18.20 23.67
C GLN A 527 -5.53 16.96 23.37
N GLU A 528 -5.42 16.08 24.34
CA GLU A 528 -4.65 14.83 24.20
C GLU A 528 -5.38 13.81 23.32
N LYS A 529 -6.71 13.77 23.40
CA LYS A 529 -7.54 12.84 22.61
C LYS A 529 -7.96 13.48 21.30
N ALA A 530 -7.92 12.71 20.22
CA ALA A 530 -8.40 13.15 18.92
C ALA A 530 -9.93 13.00 18.88
N ASN A 531 -10.61 14.09 18.64
CA ASN A 531 -12.06 14.10 18.42
C ASN A 531 -12.35 14.47 16.96
N ALA A 532 -13.63 14.46 16.59
CA ALA A 532 -14.05 14.74 15.22
C ALA A 532 -13.59 16.12 14.72
N ASP A 533 -13.62 17.14 15.60
CA ASP A 533 -13.19 18.49 15.22
C ASP A 533 -11.69 18.52 14.90
N ILE A 534 -10.88 17.90 15.75
CA ILE A 534 -9.41 17.83 15.56
C ILE A 534 -9.09 17.10 14.24
N ILE A 535 -9.73 15.95 14.02
CA ILE A 535 -9.51 15.15 12.79
C ILE A 535 -9.97 15.93 11.56
N SER A 536 -11.11 16.63 11.64
CA SER A 536 -11.62 17.48 10.56
C SER A 536 -10.63 18.58 10.19
N ARG A 537 -10.01 19.21 11.20
CA ARG A 537 -9.03 20.27 10.98
C ARG A 537 -7.76 19.71 10.34
N ALA A 538 -7.30 18.54 10.80
CA ALA A 538 -6.14 17.87 10.20
C ALA A 538 -6.42 17.52 8.73
N PHE A 539 -7.59 16.96 8.44
CA PHE A 539 -8.01 16.63 7.07
C PHE A 539 -8.11 17.90 6.21
N ARG A 540 -8.62 19.00 6.77
CA ARG A 540 -8.68 20.29 6.06
C ARG A 540 -7.28 20.74 5.63
N LEU A 541 -6.26 20.58 6.47
CA LEU A 541 -4.88 20.98 6.12
C LEU A 541 -4.37 20.22 4.89
N THR A 542 -4.65 18.90 4.79
CA THR A 542 -4.25 18.13 3.61
C THR A 542 -5.07 18.52 2.39
N LEU A 543 -6.37 18.72 2.55
CA LEU A 543 -7.25 19.16 1.45
C LEU A 543 -6.84 20.52 0.89
N GLU A 544 -6.44 21.45 1.75
CA GLU A 544 -6.03 22.82 1.36
C GLU A 544 -4.59 22.88 0.87
N SER A 545 -3.84 21.78 0.95
CA SER A 545 -2.44 21.75 0.54
C SER A 545 -2.27 22.00 -0.96
N ASN A 546 -1.05 22.39 -1.34
CA ASN A 546 -0.69 22.63 -2.74
C ASN A 546 -0.62 21.32 -3.55
N SER A 547 -0.64 20.16 -2.89
CA SER A 547 -0.55 18.84 -3.55
C SER A 547 -1.65 18.68 -4.59
N VAL A 548 -1.30 18.16 -5.78
CA VAL A 548 -2.29 17.95 -6.86
C VAL A 548 -3.37 16.95 -6.43
N PHE A 549 -3.02 15.94 -5.67
CA PHE A 549 -3.99 14.98 -5.12
C PHE A 549 -3.97 15.01 -3.60
N CYS A 550 -5.14 14.76 -3.00
CA CYS A 550 -5.29 14.52 -1.56
C CYS A 550 -6.10 13.23 -1.41
N ILE A 551 -5.45 12.14 -0.96
CA ILE A 551 -6.07 10.81 -0.92
C ILE A 551 -5.92 10.25 0.49
N GLU A 552 -7.03 10.15 1.23
CA GLU A 552 -7.03 9.79 2.65
C GLU A 552 -7.33 8.31 2.87
N LEU A 553 -6.73 7.74 3.89
CA LEU A 553 -7.01 6.35 4.28
C LEU A 553 -8.42 6.26 4.86
N ILE A 554 -9.21 5.29 4.42
CA ILE A 554 -10.60 5.13 4.87
C ILE A 554 -10.72 5.06 6.40
N ILE A 555 -9.75 4.46 7.09
CA ILE A 555 -9.78 4.35 8.56
C ILE A 555 -9.89 5.74 9.21
N ASP A 556 -9.13 6.72 8.73
CA ASP A 556 -9.19 8.09 9.28
C ASP A 556 -10.60 8.68 9.13
N LEU A 557 -11.26 8.40 8.01
CA LEU A 557 -12.62 8.89 7.75
C LEU A 557 -13.67 8.14 8.59
N LEU A 558 -13.47 6.85 8.84
CA LEU A 558 -14.36 6.06 9.70
C LEU A 558 -14.25 6.52 11.17
N ILE A 559 -13.04 6.89 11.60
CA ILE A 559 -12.85 7.46 12.95
C ILE A 559 -13.49 8.84 13.03
N LEU A 560 -13.30 9.69 12.01
CA LEU A 560 -13.94 11.01 11.93
C LEU A 560 -15.46 10.90 12.11
N GLY A 561 -16.07 9.87 11.53
CA GLY A 561 -17.51 9.63 11.59
C GLY A 561 -18.00 8.97 12.87
N GLY A 562 -17.09 8.61 13.80
CA GLY A 562 -17.46 7.88 15.02
C GLY A 562 -17.92 6.44 14.76
N ILE A 563 -17.59 5.89 13.60
CA ILE A 563 -17.96 4.52 13.23
C ILE A 563 -17.06 3.51 13.97
N LEU A 564 -15.77 3.85 14.09
CA LEU A 564 -14.81 3.06 14.86
C LEU A 564 -14.77 3.63 16.27
N LYS A 565 -15.21 2.84 17.25
CA LYS A 565 -15.47 3.32 18.63
C LYS A 565 -14.45 2.89 19.68
N ALA A 566 -13.61 1.89 19.37
CA ALA A 566 -12.56 1.45 20.29
C ALA A 566 -11.38 2.42 20.26
N ASP A 567 -10.32 2.12 21.00
CA ASP A 567 -9.09 2.92 20.99
C ASP A 567 -8.59 3.01 19.54
N PRO A 568 -8.32 4.21 19.00
CA PRO A 568 -7.82 4.34 17.63
C PRO A 568 -6.61 3.47 17.34
N TYR A 569 -5.76 3.23 18.32
CA TYR A 569 -4.56 2.40 18.16
C TYR A 569 -4.88 0.95 17.74
N ASP A 570 -6.08 0.47 18.02
CA ASP A 570 -6.50 -0.90 17.66
C ASP A 570 -6.82 -1.05 16.17
N TYR A 571 -6.94 0.05 15.44
CA TYR A 571 -7.33 0.03 14.02
C TYR A 571 -6.13 0.32 13.13
N ARG A 572 -5.64 -0.72 12.46
CA ARG A 572 -4.46 -0.59 11.60
C ARG A 572 -4.55 -1.59 10.44
N ILE A 573 -4.01 -1.21 9.28
CA ILE A 573 -3.92 -2.13 8.13
C ILE A 573 -2.68 -3.00 8.28
N ASN A 574 -1.50 -2.39 8.49
CA ASN A 574 -0.23 -3.12 8.57
C ASN A 574 0.73 -2.47 9.56
N THR A 575 1.53 -3.31 10.23
CA THR A 575 2.68 -2.88 11.02
C THR A 575 3.94 -3.41 10.32
N PRO A 576 4.66 -2.54 9.60
CA PRO A 576 5.82 -2.97 8.81
C PRO A 576 6.86 -3.72 9.65
N GLY A 577 7.51 -4.70 9.03
CA GLY A 577 8.53 -5.50 9.69
C GLY A 577 7.98 -6.56 10.63
N THR A 578 6.66 -6.75 10.67
CA THR A 578 6.04 -7.78 11.53
C THR A 578 5.16 -8.72 10.73
N ILE A 579 5.05 -9.94 11.23
CA ILE A 579 4.06 -10.92 10.76
C ILE A 579 3.20 -11.24 11.97
N ASN A 580 1.91 -10.93 11.89
CA ASN A 580 0.97 -11.17 12.98
C ASN A 580 -0.44 -11.39 12.42
N ASP A 581 -1.35 -11.77 13.31
CA ASP A 581 -2.73 -12.15 12.94
C ASP A 581 -3.66 -10.95 12.70
N LYS A 582 -3.16 -9.71 12.79
CA LYS A 582 -3.96 -8.50 12.55
C LYS A 582 -3.60 -7.80 11.23
N ASN A 583 -2.36 -7.94 10.78
CA ASN A 583 -1.89 -7.30 9.54
C ASN A 583 -2.76 -7.73 8.36
N TRP A 584 -3.18 -6.75 7.55
CA TRP A 584 -3.97 -6.94 6.32
C TRP A 584 -5.36 -7.53 6.57
N ARG A 585 -5.90 -7.39 7.80
CA ARG A 585 -7.16 -8.03 8.21
C ARG A 585 -8.19 -7.06 8.78
N PHE A 586 -7.93 -5.76 8.70
CA PHE A 586 -8.91 -4.76 9.19
C PHE A 586 -10.20 -4.85 8.37
N VAL A 587 -11.35 -4.86 9.05
CA VAL A 587 -12.68 -4.83 8.42
C VAL A 587 -13.52 -3.78 9.13
N MET A 588 -14.16 -2.89 8.37
CA MET A 588 -15.06 -1.90 8.95
C MET A 588 -16.34 -2.58 9.48
N PRO A 589 -16.94 -2.03 10.55
CA PRO A 589 -18.08 -2.72 11.21
C PRO A 589 -19.42 -2.51 10.52
N ILE A 590 -19.53 -1.70 9.47
CA ILE A 590 -20.79 -1.43 8.76
C ILE A 590 -20.63 -1.73 7.27
N ALA A 591 -21.73 -2.09 6.61
CA ALA A 591 -21.73 -2.35 5.17
C ALA A 591 -21.64 -1.04 4.38
N LEU A 592 -21.17 -1.11 3.13
CA LEU A 592 -21.07 0.06 2.23
C LEU A 592 -22.43 0.78 2.06
N GLU A 593 -23.54 0.04 2.00
CA GLU A 593 -24.87 0.64 1.91
C GLU A 593 -25.18 1.51 3.13
N ASP A 594 -24.71 1.11 4.30
CA ASP A 594 -24.93 1.86 5.54
C ASP A 594 -23.95 3.04 5.63
N LEU A 595 -22.72 2.87 5.15
CA LEU A 595 -21.72 3.97 5.08
C LEU A 595 -22.24 5.09 4.16
N ILE A 596 -22.82 4.75 3.02
CA ILE A 596 -23.40 5.71 2.07
C ILE A 596 -24.44 6.61 2.76
N ARG A 597 -25.23 6.05 3.67
CA ARG A 597 -26.29 6.76 4.40
C ARG A 597 -25.80 7.42 5.69
N HIS A 598 -24.59 7.10 6.11
CA HIS A 598 -24.04 7.58 7.40
C HIS A 598 -23.78 9.09 7.34
N PRO A 599 -24.00 9.83 8.44
CA PRO A 599 -23.74 11.28 8.47
C PRO A 599 -22.31 11.69 8.05
N VAL A 600 -21.31 10.82 8.23
CA VAL A 600 -19.93 11.12 7.84
C VAL A 600 -19.83 11.42 6.34
N THR A 601 -20.68 10.83 5.52
CA THR A 601 -20.70 11.06 4.07
C THR A 601 -20.92 12.56 3.77
N LYS A 602 -21.83 13.21 4.49
CA LYS A 602 -22.09 14.65 4.36
C LYS A 602 -20.93 15.48 4.92
N ILE A 603 -20.32 15.06 6.02
CA ILE A 603 -19.18 15.75 6.64
C ILE A 603 -18.00 15.77 5.64
N ILE A 604 -17.69 14.61 5.07
CA ILE A 604 -16.61 14.48 4.07
C ILE A 604 -16.91 15.39 2.88
N ARG A 605 -18.15 15.34 2.36
CA ARG A 605 -18.54 16.18 1.22
C ARG A 605 -18.32 17.67 1.52
N SER A 606 -18.73 18.13 2.69
CA SER A 606 -18.56 19.53 3.09
C SER A 606 -17.08 19.94 3.07
N LEU A 607 -16.20 19.08 3.60
CA LEU A 607 -14.76 19.35 3.64
C LEU A 607 -14.16 19.36 2.22
N VAL A 608 -14.53 18.40 1.39
CA VAL A 608 -14.01 18.27 0.02
C VAL A 608 -14.47 19.46 -0.85
N VAL A 609 -15.78 19.76 -0.81
CA VAL A 609 -16.35 20.87 -1.62
C VAL A 609 -15.70 22.20 -1.24
N SER A 610 -15.52 22.46 0.06
CA SER A 610 -14.91 23.70 0.53
C SER A 610 -13.43 23.85 0.14
N SER A 611 -12.77 22.76 -0.25
CA SER A 611 -11.35 22.76 -0.66
C SER A 611 -11.16 22.96 -2.16
N SER A 612 -12.24 23.00 -2.94
CA SER A 612 -12.22 23.17 -4.41
C SER A 612 -11.48 22.02 -5.13
N ARG A 613 -11.61 20.80 -4.63
CA ARG A 613 -11.00 19.59 -5.23
C ARG A 613 -12.01 18.73 -5.98
N ILE A 614 -13.05 19.34 -6.53
CA ILE A 614 -14.13 18.62 -7.23
C ILE A 614 -13.82 18.47 -8.73
#